data_2fee133ac67d3f72f6027401c1bd849f
#
_entry.id   2fee133ac67d3f72f6027401c1bd849f
#
_cell.length_a   1.000
_cell.length_b   1.000
_cell.length_c   1.000
_cell.angle_alpha   90.00
_cell.angle_beta   90.00
_cell.angle_gamma   90.00
#
_symmetry.space_group_name_H-M   'P 1'
#
loop_
_entity.id
_entity.type
_entity.pdbx_description
1 polymer ?
#
loop_
_entity_poly.entity_id
_entity_poly.type
_entity_poly.pdbx_seq_one_letter_code
_entity_poly.pdbx_strand_id
1 'polypeptide(L)'
;MSLPSQSSRTQSSSASRAASARRFRALRNPMTLSVIGAVGVVSVWWTLREGGANTALASPNAELQFITTSPPRTALEETLDQGPVTLQVAPASTPTTEPPAPAPATRPGNGFATTAPPSAPTATSLDAQLKLGHDLAATNPIEARRILSSALLSGQLASADARTAADTLNAITEQIFFTPVYNVNDTLFTQYTVQSGDALSKIVRKQKVACDWRLVKRINNLKSESAIREGQRLKLPRGTFHARISKRDYRLDLILDNGTDRTVVACFPVGLGSANGTPLGNFRVRPNSKLVNPEWTHPVSGEHFTAEDPTNPIGEHWLGLEGVDATNRDFLGYGIHGTVDPSSIGQDKSLGCVRMLDTDVAIVWECLSEPNSIIEIK
;
A
#
# COMPACT_ATOMS: atom_id res chain seq x y z
N MET A 1 59.39 61.75 -12.48
CA MET A 1 59.09 62.30 -11.13
C MET A 1 58.28 61.20 -10.41
N SER A 2 59.01 60.46 -9.66
CA SER A 2 58.96 60.31 -8.21
C SER A 2 57.78 59.39 -7.75
N LEU A 3 58.19 58.17 -7.42
CA LEU A 3 57.53 57.27 -6.44
C LEU A 3 57.70 57.86 -5.00
N PRO A 4 56.95 57.41 -3.98
CA PRO A 4 57.33 56.25 -3.18
C PRO A 4 56.16 55.36 -2.77
N SER A 5 56.29 54.05 -2.72
CA SER A 5 56.71 53.00 -1.81
C SER A 5 56.26 53.19 -0.33
N GLN A 6 55.53 52.21 0.18
CA GLN A 6 55.70 51.51 1.48
C GLN A 6 54.60 50.44 1.59
N SER A 7 54.92 49.19 1.64
CA SER A 7 55.49 48.35 2.67
C SER A 7 54.52 47.83 3.74
N SER A 8 54.26 46.54 3.62
CA SER A 8 54.18 45.48 4.65
C SER A 8 53.17 45.57 5.78
N ARG A 9 52.33 44.52 5.89
CA ARG A 9 52.47 43.57 7.02
C ARG A 9 51.50 42.40 6.88
N THR A 10 52.07 41.25 6.77
CA THR A 10 51.47 39.95 7.06
C THR A 10 50.98 39.87 8.50
N GLN A 11 49.71 39.44 8.69
CA GLN A 11 49.29 38.74 9.89
C GLN A 11 48.39 37.59 9.54
N SER A 12 48.91 36.40 9.75
CA SER A 12 48.21 35.17 9.85
C SER A 12 47.33 35.15 11.11
N SER A 13 46.06 34.87 10.99
CA SER A 13 45.27 34.38 12.11
C SER A 13 44.40 33.22 11.67
N SER A 14 44.79 32.06 12.14
CA SER A 14 44.03 30.85 12.19
C SER A 14 42.71 31.09 12.97
N ALA A 15 41.57 30.93 12.33
CA ALA A 15 40.28 30.83 13.02
C ALA A 15 39.69 29.46 12.78
N SER A 16 39.66 28.72 13.85
CA SER A 16 39.09 27.43 14.10
C SER A 16 37.62 27.34 13.66
N ARG A 17 37.28 26.23 13.01
CA ARG A 17 35.91 25.77 12.79
C ARG A 17 35.26 25.48 14.15
N ALA A 18 34.25 26.26 14.52
CA ALA A 18 33.33 25.93 15.60
C ALA A 18 32.07 25.30 14.99
N ALA A 19 31.92 24.01 15.22
CA ALA A 19 30.68 23.27 14.94
C ALA A 19 29.59 23.72 15.91
N SER A 20 28.55 24.34 15.41
CA SER A 20 27.36 24.71 16.17
C SER A 20 26.47 23.49 16.36
N ALA A 21 26.63 22.79 17.47
CA ALA A 21 25.66 21.81 17.97
C ALA A 21 24.50 22.56 18.64
N ARG A 22 23.36 22.62 17.99
CA ARG A 22 22.12 23.11 18.64
C ARG A 22 21.64 22.07 19.65
N ARG A 23 21.92 22.34 20.91
CA ARG A 23 21.33 21.65 22.06
C ARG A 23 19.88 22.09 22.23
N PHE A 24 18.95 21.15 22.11
CA PHE A 24 17.58 21.32 22.57
C PHE A 24 17.61 21.47 24.11
N ARG A 25 17.21 22.62 24.58
CA ARG A 25 17.01 22.92 26.00
C ARG A 25 15.59 22.47 26.36
N ALA A 26 15.48 21.38 27.08
CA ALA A 26 14.24 20.99 27.77
C ALA A 26 13.98 22.01 28.89
N LEU A 27 12.89 22.74 28.80
CA LEU A 27 12.35 23.55 29.87
C LEU A 27 11.69 22.62 30.90
N ARG A 28 12.41 22.35 31.96
CA ARG A 28 11.84 21.84 33.22
C ARG A 28 11.30 23.02 34.02
N ASN A 29 9.99 23.08 34.19
CA ASN A 29 9.37 23.89 35.24
C ASN A 29 9.24 23.02 36.49
N PRO A 30 9.77 23.46 37.62
CA PRO A 30 9.42 22.89 38.91
C PRO A 30 8.23 23.66 39.47
N MET A 31 7.06 23.05 39.52
CA MET A 31 6.00 23.53 40.39
C MET A 31 6.01 22.69 41.67
N THR A 32 6.38 23.37 42.73
CA THR A 32 6.43 22.91 44.11
C THR A 32 5.08 22.43 44.61
N LEU A 33 5.17 21.31 45.31
CA LEU A 33 4.16 20.73 46.17
C LEU A 33 3.63 21.74 47.21
N SER A 34 2.33 21.74 47.43
CA SER A 34 1.74 22.01 48.72
C SER A 34 0.63 20.99 48.96
N VAL A 35 0.92 20.12 49.90
CA VAL A 35 -0.02 19.17 50.52
C VAL A 35 -0.78 19.89 51.59
N ILE A 36 -2.11 19.87 51.57
CA ILE A 36 -2.96 19.87 52.77
C ILE A 36 -4.19 19.02 52.44
N GLY A 37 -4.39 18.01 53.31
CA GLY A 37 -5.41 17.02 53.18
C GLY A 37 -6.82 17.45 53.53
N ALA A 38 -7.77 16.72 53.02
CA ALA A 38 -9.06 16.53 53.67
C ALA A 38 -9.55 15.14 53.36
N VAL A 39 -9.62 14.35 54.42
CA VAL A 39 -10.27 13.06 54.48
C VAL A 39 -11.77 13.30 54.37
N GLY A 40 -12.35 12.78 53.30
CA GLY A 40 -13.81 12.74 53.13
C GLY A 40 -14.29 11.32 53.02
N VAL A 41 -14.78 10.79 54.12
CA VAL A 41 -15.48 9.50 54.21
C VAL A 41 -16.82 9.62 53.49
N VAL A 42 -17.00 8.89 52.41
CA VAL A 42 -18.34 8.72 51.80
C VAL A 42 -18.85 7.35 52.28
N SER A 43 -19.77 7.42 53.24
CA SER A 43 -20.53 6.29 53.72
C SER A 43 -21.58 5.90 52.68
N VAL A 44 -21.50 4.71 52.17
CA VAL A 44 -22.57 4.12 51.33
C VAL A 44 -23.60 3.53 52.27
N TRP A 45 -24.79 4.09 52.32
CA TRP A 45 -25.95 3.54 52.98
C TRP A 45 -26.57 2.44 52.13
N TRP A 46 -26.46 1.21 52.60
CA TRP A 46 -27.27 0.08 52.14
C TRP A 46 -28.48 -0.02 53.08
N THR A 47 -29.67 0.27 52.59
CA THR A 47 -30.90 -0.10 53.28
C THR A 47 -31.34 -1.48 52.87
N LEU A 48 -31.21 -2.40 53.80
CA LEU A 48 -31.89 -3.68 53.80
C LEU A 48 -33.38 -3.49 53.87
N ARG A 49 -34.11 -4.11 52.94
CA ARG A 49 -35.53 -4.40 53.14
C ARG A 49 -35.76 -5.86 52.93
N GLU A 50 -35.99 -6.54 54.02
CA GLU A 50 -36.37 -7.97 54.09
C GLU A 50 -37.81 -8.14 53.57
N GLY A 51 -38.03 -9.31 52.95
CA GLY A 51 -39.38 -9.75 52.65
C GLY A 51 -39.46 -11.01 51.77
N GLY A 52 -39.38 -12.19 52.41
CA GLY A 52 -40.23 -13.37 52.12
C GLY A 52 -39.84 -14.37 51.06
N ALA A 53 -39.17 -15.42 51.49
CA ALA A 53 -39.50 -16.87 51.39
C ALA A 53 -39.73 -17.56 50.03
N ASN A 54 -38.93 -18.56 49.84
CA ASN A 54 -39.14 -19.97 49.41
C ASN A 54 -38.53 -20.46 48.11
N THR A 55 -37.51 -21.32 48.33
CA THR A 55 -37.27 -22.67 47.77
C THR A 55 -37.14 -22.83 46.24
N ALA A 56 -35.95 -23.15 45.78
CA ALA A 56 -35.56 -24.49 45.29
C ALA A 56 -34.14 -24.45 44.71
N LEU A 57 -33.36 -25.39 45.18
CA LEU A 57 -32.02 -25.79 44.70
C LEU A 57 -32.09 -26.23 43.23
N ALA A 58 -31.27 -25.63 42.37
CA ALA A 58 -30.86 -26.25 41.10
C ALA A 58 -29.41 -25.90 40.81
N SER A 59 -28.58 -26.91 40.65
CA SER A 59 -27.16 -26.91 40.36
C SER A 59 -26.80 -26.18 39.08
N PRO A 60 -25.63 -25.52 38.97
CA PRO A 60 -25.12 -24.97 37.72
C PRO A 60 -24.19 -26.00 37.07
N ASN A 61 -24.72 -26.78 36.15
CA ASN A 61 -23.95 -27.46 35.11
C ASN A 61 -24.77 -27.34 33.81
N ALA A 62 -24.57 -26.25 33.09
CA ALA A 62 -24.99 -26.12 31.70
C ALA A 62 -23.72 -26.06 30.85
N GLU A 63 -23.27 -27.23 30.40
CA GLU A 63 -22.36 -27.35 29.26
C GLU A 63 -22.98 -26.62 28.04
N LEU A 64 -22.28 -25.60 27.58
CA LEU A 64 -22.54 -25.02 26.28
C LEU A 64 -22.06 -25.99 25.22
N GLN A 65 -22.97 -26.83 24.75
CA GLN A 65 -22.77 -27.62 23.54
C GLN A 65 -22.85 -26.70 22.33
N PHE A 66 -21.70 -26.50 21.66
CA PHE A 66 -21.66 -25.93 20.33
C PHE A 66 -22.32 -26.90 19.35
N ILE A 67 -23.50 -26.54 18.86
CA ILE A 67 -24.17 -27.24 17.79
C ILE A 67 -23.43 -26.88 16.49
N THR A 68 -22.52 -27.74 16.07
CA THR A 68 -22.00 -27.76 14.72
C THR A 68 -23.04 -28.40 13.81
N THR A 69 -23.91 -27.62 13.20
CA THR A 69 -24.74 -28.10 12.10
C THR A 69 -23.91 -28.07 10.81
N SER A 70 -23.31 -29.19 10.51
CA SER A 70 -22.86 -29.49 9.15
C SER A 70 -24.10 -29.70 8.27
N PRO A 71 -24.17 -29.12 7.05
CA PRO A 71 -25.26 -29.42 6.13
C PRO A 71 -25.16 -30.88 5.66
N PRO A 72 -26.31 -31.54 5.35
CA PRO A 72 -26.33 -32.94 4.97
C PRO A 72 -25.64 -33.15 3.62
N ARG A 73 -24.73 -34.10 3.55
CA ARG A 73 -24.22 -34.66 2.30
C ARG A 73 -25.36 -35.39 1.63
N THR A 74 -25.89 -34.81 0.57
CA THR A 74 -26.75 -35.53 -0.39
C THR A 74 -25.89 -36.18 -1.47
N ALA A 75 -25.98 -37.49 -1.45
CA ALA A 75 -25.89 -38.49 -2.51
C ALA A 75 -25.38 -38.00 -3.91
N LEU A 76 -24.14 -38.32 -4.19
CA LEU A 76 -23.61 -38.61 -5.54
C LEU A 76 -22.44 -39.60 -5.40
N GLU A 77 -22.72 -40.74 -4.80
CA GLU A 77 -21.91 -41.95 -4.88
C GLU A 77 -22.77 -43.02 -5.51
N GLU A 78 -22.81 -43.04 -6.82
CA GLU A 78 -23.15 -44.22 -7.65
C GLU A 78 -22.78 -43.88 -9.10
N THR A 79 -21.65 -44.37 -9.52
CA THR A 79 -21.30 -44.91 -10.84
C THR A 79 -19.81 -44.75 -11.12
N LEU A 80 -19.00 -45.61 -10.57
CA LEU A 80 -17.64 -45.90 -11.06
C LEU A 80 -17.55 -47.43 -11.21
N ASP A 81 -18.14 -47.92 -12.26
CA ASP A 81 -17.78 -49.21 -12.83
C ASP A 81 -17.89 -49.12 -14.34
N GLN A 82 -16.86 -48.62 -15.01
CA GLN A 82 -16.60 -48.90 -16.44
C GLN A 82 -15.07 -48.95 -16.65
N GLY A 83 -14.66 -50.09 -17.10
CA GLY A 83 -13.28 -50.52 -17.31
C GLY A 83 -12.44 -49.66 -18.28
N PRO A 84 -11.20 -50.08 -18.59
CA PRO A 84 -10.16 -49.24 -19.17
C PRO A 84 -10.53 -48.77 -20.58
N VAL A 85 -10.64 -47.45 -20.75
CA VAL A 85 -10.79 -46.82 -22.07
C VAL A 85 -9.44 -46.77 -22.74
N THR A 86 -9.27 -47.61 -23.77
CA THR A 86 -8.11 -47.59 -24.65
C THR A 86 -8.16 -46.31 -25.49
N LEU A 87 -7.22 -45.39 -25.28
CA LEU A 87 -7.00 -44.24 -26.15
C LEU A 87 -6.48 -44.70 -27.51
N GLN A 88 -7.33 -44.71 -28.54
CA GLN A 88 -6.89 -44.80 -29.92
C GLN A 88 -6.26 -43.49 -30.36
N VAL A 89 -4.97 -43.52 -30.61
CA VAL A 89 -4.21 -42.44 -31.24
C VAL A 89 -4.58 -42.40 -32.72
N ALA A 90 -5.23 -41.33 -33.18
CA ALA A 90 -5.46 -41.09 -34.60
C ALA A 90 -4.13 -40.77 -35.31
N PRO A 91 -3.89 -41.26 -36.53
CA PRO A 91 -2.62 -41.03 -37.25
C PRO A 91 -2.50 -39.56 -37.67
N ALA A 92 -1.29 -39.01 -37.53
CA ALA A 92 -0.90 -37.69 -37.95
C ALA A 92 -1.19 -37.46 -39.44
N SER A 93 -1.93 -36.37 -39.72
CA SER A 93 -2.15 -35.86 -41.09
C SER A 93 -0.82 -35.26 -41.60
N THR A 94 -0.35 -35.76 -42.72
CA THR A 94 0.73 -35.23 -43.52
C THR A 94 0.48 -33.78 -43.97
N PRO A 95 1.50 -32.92 -43.99
CA PRO A 95 1.32 -31.54 -44.50
C PRO A 95 1.17 -31.57 -46.02
N THR A 96 0.03 -31.07 -46.51
CA THR A 96 -0.19 -30.81 -47.95
C THR A 96 0.62 -29.60 -48.36
N THR A 97 1.57 -29.81 -49.26
CA THR A 97 2.39 -28.79 -49.91
C THR A 97 1.48 -27.96 -50.86
N GLU A 98 1.24 -26.69 -50.53
CA GLU A 98 0.58 -25.72 -51.39
C GLU A 98 1.57 -25.26 -52.50
N PRO A 99 1.14 -25.21 -53.78
CA PRO A 99 2.02 -24.79 -54.85
C PRO A 99 2.31 -23.28 -54.79
N PRO A 100 3.49 -22.82 -55.24
CA PRO A 100 3.90 -21.41 -55.12
C PRO A 100 3.05 -20.52 -56.03
N ALA A 101 2.63 -19.37 -55.49
CA ALA A 101 1.92 -18.32 -56.18
C ALA A 101 2.79 -17.69 -57.31
N PRO A 102 2.22 -17.27 -58.45
CA PRO A 102 2.97 -16.67 -59.53
C PRO A 102 3.46 -15.26 -59.18
N ALA A 103 4.70 -14.97 -59.62
CA ALA A 103 5.38 -13.67 -59.42
C ALA A 103 4.58 -12.51 -60.03
N PRO A 104 4.50 -11.34 -59.37
CA PRO A 104 3.82 -10.16 -59.91
C PRO A 104 4.68 -9.51 -61.01
N ALA A 105 4.01 -9.23 -62.11
CA ALA A 105 4.56 -8.53 -63.28
C ALA A 105 5.05 -7.12 -62.92
N THR A 106 6.25 -6.78 -63.37
CA THR A 106 6.87 -5.49 -63.29
C THR A 106 6.10 -4.45 -64.11
N ARG A 107 5.56 -3.42 -63.43
CA ARG A 107 5.04 -2.19 -64.05
C ARG A 107 6.12 -1.13 -64.10
N PRO A 108 6.25 -0.35 -65.19
CA PRO A 108 7.27 0.69 -65.29
C PRO A 108 6.95 1.88 -64.37
N GLY A 109 8.00 2.40 -63.75
CA GLY A 109 7.91 3.42 -62.72
C GLY A 109 7.49 4.79 -63.21
N ASN A 110 6.56 5.39 -62.46
CA ASN A 110 6.43 6.84 -62.43
C ASN A 110 7.06 7.30 -61.09
N GLY A 111 8.12 8.10 -61.24
CA GLY A 111 8.81 8.70 -60.09
C GLY A 111 7.94 9.75 -59.43
N PHE A 112 7.35 9.39 -58.29
CA PHE A 112 6.92 10.37 -57.32
C PHE A 112 7.95 10.36 -56.19
N ALA A 113 8.52 11.56 -55.92
CA ALA A 113 9.39 11.76 -54.78
C ALA A 113 8.66 11.34 -53.52
N THR A 114 9.11 10.24 -52.93
CA THR A 114 8.61 9.77 -51.61
C THR A 114 9.18 10.73 -50.57
N THR A 115 8.39 11.70 -50.13
CA THR A 115 8.65 12.37 -48.86
C THR A 115 8.60 11.30 -47.79
N ALA A 116 9.70 11.11 -47.10
CA ALA A 116 9.78 10.20 -45.95
C ALA A 116 8.63 10.53 -44.96
N PRO A 117 7.93 9.53 -44.42
CA PRO A 117 6.94 9.79 -43.39
C PRO A 117 7.62 10.53 -42.25
N PRO A 118 6.92 11.46 -41.56
CA PRO A 118 7.47 12.16 -40.42
C PRO A 118 7.95 11.10 -39.43
N SER A 119 9.20 11.22 -39.00
CA SER A 119 9.81 10.34 -37.99
C SER A 119 8.89 10.23 -36.80
N ALA A 120 8.53 9.02 -36.42
CA ALA A 120 7.81 8.78 -35.18
C ALA A 120 8.54 9.50 -34.04
N PRO A 121 7.82 10.11 -33.08
CA PRO A 121 8.46 10.83 -31.98
C PRO A 121 9.49 9.90 -31.32
N THR A 122 10.73 10.36 -31.33
CA THR A 122 11.86 9.62 -30.75
C THR A 122 11.49 9.30 -29.29
N ALA A 123 11.36 8.04 -28.95
CA ALA A 123 11.10 7.63 -27.57
C ALA A 123 12.22 8.23 -26.72
N THR A 124 11.86 9.14 -25.84
CA THR A 124 12.81 9.77 -24.91
C THR A 124 13.47 8.66 -24.09
N SER A 125 14.81 8.65 -24.04
CA SER A 125 15.53 7.62 -23.28
C SER A 125 15.07 7.63 -21.82
N LEU A 126 15.17 6.47 -21.17
CA LEU A 126 14.74 6.32 -19.78
C LEU A 126 15.51 7.30 -18.86
N ASP A 127 16.81 7.49 -19.09
CA ASP A 127 17.63 8.46 -18.36
C ASP A 127 17.16 9.89 -18.55
N ALA A 128 16.77 10.27 -19.76
CA ALA A 128 16.23 11.58 -20.04
C ALA A 128 14.85 11.79 -19.37
N GLN A 129 14.03 10.76 -19.27
CA GLN A 129 12.77 10.79 -18.51
C GLN A 129 13.02 10.98 -17.01
N LEU A 130 13.96 10.23 -16.43
CA LEU A 130 14.34 10.37 -15.03
C LEU A 130 14.82 11.78 -14.73
N LYS A 131 15.77 12.28 -15.54
CA LYS A 131 16.28 13.64 -15.38
C LYS A 131 15.16 14.67 -15.43
N LEU A 132 14.29 14.59 -16.45
CA LEU A 132 13.16 15.52 -16.61
C LEU A 132 12.20 15.44 -15.42
N GLY A 133 11.88 14.24 -14.94
CA GLY A 133 11.02 14.04 -13.79
C GLY A 133 11.60 14.68 -12.51
N HIS A 134 12.90 14.53 -12.27
CA HIS A 134 13.57 15.16 -11.14
C HIS A 134 13.62 16.70 -11.26
N ASP A 135 13.94 17.21 -12.45
CA ASP A 135 14.01 18.66 -12.70
C ASP A 135 12.63 19.33 -12.50
N LEU A 136 11.54 18.64 -12.81
CA LEU A 136 10.18 19.15 -12.67
C LEU A 136 9.60 18.99 -11.25
N ALA A 137 10.21 18.22 -10.37
CA ALA A 137 9.61 17.86 -9.07
C ALA A 137 9.17 19.07 -8.23
N ALA A 138 9.94 20.15 -8.24
CA ALA A 138 9.62 21.37 -7.50
C ALA A 138 8.68 22.34 -8.21
N THR A 139 8.70 22.37 -9.57
CA THR A 139 7.98 23.37 -10.36
C THR A 139 6.68 22.87 -10.97
N ASN A 140 6.61 21.59 -11.30
CA ASN A 140 5.43 20.92 -11.83
C ASN A 140 5.32 19.48 -11.27
N PRO A 141 4.97 19.33 -9.98
CA PRO A 141 4.98 18.04 -9.30
C PRO A 141 3.98 17.02 -9.88
N ILE A 142 2.89 17.47 -10.53
CA ILE A 142 1.92 16.58 -11.18
C ILE A 142 2.58 15.90 -12.38
N GLU A 143 3.24 16.67 -13.23
CA GLU A 143 3.92 16.13 -14.41
C GLU A 143 5.17 15.32 -14.03
N ALA A 144 5.94 15.78 -13.05
CA ALA A 144 7.07 15.03 -12.48
C ALA A 144 6.62 13.65 -12.00
N ARG A 145 5.53 13.58 -11.23
CA ARG A 145 4.93 12.32 -10.74
C ARG A 145 4.57 11.41 -11.91
N ARG A 146 3.94 11.94 -12.98
CA ARG A 146 3.54 11.17 -14.14
C ARG A 146 4.76 10.55 -14.84
N ILE A 147 5.81 11.33 -15.08
CA ILE A 147 7.03 10.90 -15.78
C ILE A 147 7.78 9.86 -14.92
N LEU A 148 8.03 10.15 -13.65
CA LEU A 148 8.74 9.23 -12.75
C LEU A 148 7.96 7.93 -12.51
N SER A 149 6.62 8.02 -12.42
CA SER A 149 5.76 6.82 -12.35
C SER A 149 5.92 5.94 -13.57
N SER A 150 5.88 6.52 -14.78
CA SER A 150 6.06 5.78 -16.03
C SER A 150 7.43 5.09 -16.08
N ALA A 151 8.50 5.80 -15.73
CA ALA A 151 9.84 5.25 -15.67
C ALA A 151 9.94 4.10 -14.66
N LEU A 152 9.41 4.27 -13.45
CA LEU A 152 9.43 3.26 -12.40
C LEU A 152 8.59 2.03 -12.78
N LEU A 153 7.40 2.25 -13.36
CA LEU A 153 6.50 1.18 -13.80
C LEU A 153 7.03 0.40 -15.00
N SER A 154 7.97 0.94 -15.79
CA SER A 154 8.62 0.22 -16.88
C SER A 154 9.35 -1.04 -16.40
N GLY A 155 9.83 -1.04 -15.14
CA GLY A 155 10.62 -2.13 -14.56
C GLY A 155 12.05 -2.22 -15.12
N GLN A 156 12.46 -1.28 -15.96
CA GLN A 156 13.76 -1.29 -16.65
C GLN A 156 14.85 -0.49 -15.92
N LEU A 157 14.48 0.24 -14.86
CA LEU A 157 15.45 1.01 -14.08
C LEU A 157 16.42 0.10 -13.32
N ALA A 158 17.68 0.51 -13.25
CA ALA A 158 18.61 -0.03 -12.27
C ALA A 158 18.12 0.25 -10.85
N SER A 159 18.47 -0.60 -9.86
CA SER A 159 17.95 -0.45 -8.48
C SER A 159 18.29 0.91 -7.87
N ALA A 160 19.44 1.49 -8.17
CA ALA A 160 19.81 2.83 -7.68
C ALA A 160 18.89 3.92 -8.23
N ASP A 161 18.63 3.90 -9.54
CA ASP A 161 17.76 4.87 -10.21
C ASP A 161 16.30 4.69 -9.80
N ALA A 162 15.85 3.44 -9.65
CA ALA A 162 14.53 3.11 -9.14
C ALA A 162 14.32 3.65 -7.72
N ARG A 163 15.36 3.59 -6.86
CA ARG A 163 15.32 4.15 -5.50
C ARG A 163 15.22 5.67 -5.55
N THR A 164 16.07 6.33 -6.33
CA THR A 164 16.06 7.80 -6.47
C THR A 164 14.72 8.30 -7.01
N ALA A 165 14.14 7.61 -8.00
CA ALA A 165 12.81 7.91 -8.52
C ALA A 165 11.73 7.74 -7.44
N ALA A 166 11.80 6.66 -6.66
CA ALA A 166 10.86 6.39 -5.56
C ALA A 166 10.95 7.47 -4.46
N ASP A 167 12.16 7.88 -4.07
CA ASP A 167 12.37 8.94 -3.07
C ASP A 167 11.78 10.28 -3.55
N THR A 168 11.98 10.62 -4.82
CA THR A 168 11.38 11.84 -5.40
C THR A 168 9.87 11.74 -5.49
N LEU A 169 9.32 10.58 -5.88
CA LEU A 169 7.87 10.34 -5.88
C LEU A 169 7.27 10.48 -4.48
N ASN A 170 7.93 9.97 -3.45
CA ASN A 170 7.49 10.14 -2.07
C ASN A 170 7.49 11.62 -1.65
N ALA A 171 8.53 12.38 -1.99
CA ALA A 171 8.57 13.81 -1.70
C ALA A 171 7.44 14.60 -2.41
N ILE A 172 7.13 14.24 -3.66
CA ILE A 172 5.98 14.81 -4.39
C ILE A 172 4.66 14.40 -3.72
N THR A 173 4.54 13.15 -3.30
CA THR A 173 3.34 12.61 -2.64
C THR A 173 3.00 13.38 -1.37
N GLU A 174 3.98 13.66 -0.52
CA GLU A 174 3.80 14.47 0.69
C GLU A 174 3.29 15.90 0.37
N GLN A 175 3.67 16.45 -0.77
CA GLN A 175 3.26 17.80 -1.17
C GLN A 175 1.87 17.86 -1.76
N ILE A 176 1.49 16.90 -2.61
CA ILE A 176 0.27 17.01 -3.42
C ILE A 176 -0.75 15.89 -3.20
N PHE A 177 -0.37 14.74 -2.61
CA PHE A 177 -1.28 13.63 -2.40
C PHE A 177 -1.87 13.65 -0.98
N PHE A 178 -1.04 13.61 0.06
CA PHE A 178 -1.45 13.60 1.47
C PHE A 178 -1.75 14.99 2.05
N THR A 179 -2.17 15.91 1.22
CA THR A 179 -2.57 17.27 1.62
C THR A 179 -4.00 17.57 1.14
N PRO A 180 -4.74 18.46 1.81
CA PRO A 180 -6.06 18.88 1.36
C PRO A 180 -6.05 19.77 0.11
N VAL A 181 -4.88 20.13 -0.38
CA VAL A 181 -4.73 20.96 -1.58
C VAL A 181 -5.28 20.22 -2.79
N TYR A 182 -6.26 20.83 -3.44
CA TYR A 182 -6.87 20.31 -4.65
C TYR A 182 -6.38 21.11 -5.87
N ASN A 183 -5.87 20.40 -6.86
CA ASN A 183 -5.51 20.98 -8.15
C ASN A 183 -6.43 20.38 -9.22
N VAL A 184 -7.12 21.24 -9.98
CA VAL A 184 -8.05 20.84 -11.06
C VAL A 184 -7.36 20.06 -12.18
N ASN A 185 -6.05 20.27 -12.37
CA ASN A 185 -5.25 19.57 -13.37
C ASN A 185 -4.76 18.19 -12.89
N ASP A 186 -4.96 17.84 -11.61
CA ASP A 186 -4.61 16.52 -11.08
C ASP A 186 -5.78 15.54 -11.28
N THR A 187 -5.69 14.74 -12.33
CA THR A 187 -6.72 13.77 -12.74
C THR A 187 -6.97 12.65 -11.70
N LEU A 188 -6.06 12.49 -10.74
CA LEU A 188 -6.18 11.48 -9.67
C LEU A 188 -7.22 11.83 -8.61
N PHE A 189 -7.76 13.04 -8.61
CA PHE A 189 -8.69 13.51 -7.60
C PHE A 189 -9.94 14.16 -8.17
N THR A 190 -10.98 14.14 -7.35
CA THR A 190 -12.18 14.95 -7.52
C THR A 190 -12.46 15.72 -6.23
N GLN A 191 -13.25 16.76 -6.32
CA GLN A 191 -13.70 17.54 -5.16
C GLN A 191 -15.17 17.24 -4.85
N TYR A 192 -15.47 16.99 -3.58
CA TYR A 192 -16.81 16.75 -3.09
C TYR A 192 -17.19 17.81 -2.04
N THR A 193 -18.39 18.38 -2.16
CA THR A 193 -18.93 19.31 -1.14
C THR A 193 -19.83 18.52 -0.18
N VAL A 194 -19.45 18.51 1.10
CA VAL A 194 -20.17 17.82 2.18
C VAL A 194 -21.60 18.34 2.28
N GLN A 195 -22.55 17.42 2.32
CA GLN A 195 -23.98 17.69 2.45
C GLN A 195 -24.44 17.43 3.89
N SER A 196 -25.59 17.98 4.24
CA SER A 196 -26.24 17.71 5.54
C SER A 196 -26.44 16.20 5.74
N GLY A 197 -26.06 15.68 6.91
CA GLY A 197 -26.18 14.26 7.26
C GLY A 197 -25.12 13.32 6.64
N ASP A 198 -24.09 13.88 5.97
CA ASP A 198 -22.95 13.11 5.49
C ASP A 198 -22.05 12.61 6.64
N ALA A 199 -21.41 11.48 6.40
CA ALA A 199 -20.29 10.94 7.17
C ALA A 199 -19.23 10.44 6.17
N LEU A 200 -17.95 10.37 6.54
CA LEU A 200 -16.88 9.95 5.60
C LEU A 200 -17.17 8.60 4.98
N SER A 201 -17.61 7.63 5.77
CA SER A 201 -17.96 6.28 5.28
C SER A 201 -19.15 6.29 4.30
N LYS A 202 -20.15 7.19 4.54
CA LYS A 202 -21.28 7.38 3.61
C LYS A 202 -20.81 8.03 2.31
N ILE A 203 -19.92 9.05 2.40
CA ILE A 203 -19.37 9.74 1.22
C ILE A 203 -18.59 8.78 0.34
N VAL A 204 -17.66 8.00 0.92
CA VAL A 204 -16.86 6.99 0.21
C VAL A 204 -17.78 6.03 -0.57
N ARG A 205 -18.81 5.49 0.09
CA ARG A 205 -19.77 4.59 -0.55
C ARG A 205 -20.59 5.27 -1.64
N LYS A 206 -21.15 6.47 -1.38
CA LYS A 206 -21.98 7.25 -2.30
C LYS A 206 -21.22 7.67 -3.56
N GLN A 207 -19.95 8.07 -3.38
CA GLN A 207 -19.06 8.50 -4.46
C GLN A 207 -18.31 7.33 -5.12
N LYS A 208 -18.55 6.07 -4.66
CA LYS A 208 -17.88 4.86 -5.15
C LYS A 208 -16.36 4.98 -5.12
N VAL A 209 -15.82 5.61 -4.10
CA VAL A 209 -14.36 5.72 -3.90
C VAL A 209 -13.82 4.37 -3.44
N ALA A 210 -12.88 3.82 -4.19
CA ALA A 210 -12.33 2.47 -3.93
C ALA A 210 -11.20 2.51 -2.89
N CYS A 211 -11.49 3.02 -1.68
CA CYS A 211 -10.56 3.03 -0.54
C CYS A 211 -11.33 3.07 0.78
N ASP A 212 -10.62 2.89 1.89
CA ASP A 212 -11.20 3.11 3.21
C ASP A 212 -11.41 4.62 3.49
N TRP A 213 -12.44 4.97 4.26
CA TRP A 213 -12.74 6.36 4.63
C TRP A 213 -11.58 7.03 5.41
N ARG A 214 -10.73 6.25 6.06
CA ARG A 214 -9.53 6.73 6.78
C ARG A 214 -8.55 7.41 5.84
N LEU A 215 -8.41 6.92 4.60
CA LEU A 215 -7.63 7.60 3.57
C LEU A 215 -8.21 8.99 3.26
N VAL A 216 -9.53 9.11 3.13
CA VAL A 216 -10.18 10.43 2.90
C VAL A 216 -9.93 11.37 4.09
N LYS A 217 -9.99 10.84 5.32
CA LYS A 217 -9.61 11.58 6.52
C LYS A 217 -8.17 12.07 6.45
N ARG A 218 -7.22 11.20 6.09
CA ARG A 218 -5.77 11.48 5.99
C ARG A 218 -5.47 12.56 4.96
N ILE A 219 -5.92 12.40 3.71
CA ILE A 219 -5.62 13.33 2.62
C ILE A 219 -6.27 14.71 2.80
N ASN A 220 -7.33 14.81 3.62
CA ASN A 220 -7.98 16.08 3.94
C ASN A 220 -7.54 16.64 5.31
N ASN A 221 -6.54 16.02 5.96
CA ASN A 221 -6.00 16.44 7.25
C ASN A 221 -7.08 16.65 8.32
N LEU A 222 -8.07 15.74 8.38
CA LEU A 222 -9.16 15.81 9.33
C LEU A 222 -8.73 15.20 10.68
N LYS A 223 -9.06 15.87 11.79
CA LYS A 223 -8.69 15.41 13.13
C LYS A 223 -9.43 14.13 13.54
N SER A 224 -10.67 13.97 13.12
CA SER A 224 -11.52 12.81 13.40
C SER A 224 -12.49 12.54 12.25
N GLU A 225 -13.17 11.40 12.27
CA GLU A 225 -14.21 11.04 11.31
C GLU A 225 -15.37 12.06 11.33
N SER A 226 -15.69 12.59 12.51
CA SER A 226 -16.77 13.56 12.71
C SER A 226 -16.35 15.01 12.46
N ALA A 227 -15.10 15.28 12.07
CA ALA A 227 -14.58 16.63 11.87
C ALA A 227 -15.01 17.28 10.54
N ILE A 228 -15.92 16.65 9.79
CA ILE A 228 -16.48 17.22 8.55
C ILE A 228 -17.63 18.20 8.88
N ARG A 229 -17.82 19.20 8.01
CA ARG A 229 -18.88 20.20 8.13
C ARG A 229 -19.62 20.36 6.82
N GLU A 230 -20.93 20.61 6.88
CA GLU A 230 -21.71 20.95 5.69
C GLU A 230 -21.08 22.12 4.93
N GLY A 231 -21.04 22.02 3.60
CA GLY A 231 -20.37 22.98 2.72
C GLY A 231 -18.86 22.82 2.62
N GLN A 232 -18.22 22.02 3.47
CA GLN A 232 -16.78 21.76 3.38
C GLN A 232 -16.45 21.01 2.09
N ARG A 233 -15.36 21.43 1.42
CA ARG A 233 -14.85 20.74 0.23
C ARG A 233 -13.84 19.69 0.66
N LEU A 234 -14.06 18.46 0.22
CA LEU A 234 -13.16 17.33 0.43
C LEU A 234 -12.53 16.90 -0.89
N LYS A 235 -11.25 16.59 -0.84
CA LYS A 235 -10.51 15.96 -1.91
C LYS A 235 -10.71 14.44 -1.82
N LEU A 236 -11.17 13.80 -2.89
CA LEU A 236 -11.42 12.38 -2.97
C LEU A 236 -10.58 11.74 -4.08
N PRO A 237 -9.91 10.60 -3.85
CA PRO A 237 -9.18 9.90 -4.91
C PRO A 237 -10.16 9.31 -5.94
N ARG A 238 -9.71 9.26 -7.20
CA ARG A 238 -10.45 8.68 -8.33
C ARG A 238 -9.73 7.44 -8.84
N GLY A 239 -10.44 6.33 -8.93
CA GLY A 239 -9.89 5.07 -9.41
C GLY A 239 -9.68 4.05 -8.32
N THR A 240 -8.96 2.99 -8.65
CA THR A 240 -8.66 1.86 -7.75
C THR A 240 -7.18 1.84 -7.43
N PHE A 241 -6.86 1.60 -6.16
CA PHE A 241 -5.48 1.40 -5.75
C PHE A 241 -5.05 -0.04 -6.01
N HIS A 242 -3.84 -0.20 -6.49
CA HIS A 242 -3.13 -1.45 -6.67
C HIS A 242 -1.76 -1.37 -6.00
N ALA A 243 -1.08 -2.49 -5.84
CA ALA A 243 0.29 -2.53 -5.36
C ALA A 243 1.16 -3.33 -6.32
N ARG A 244 2.44 -2.95 -6.41
CA ARG A 244 3.47 -3.74 -7.06
C ARG A 244 4.63 -3.93 -6.10
N ILE A 245 5.01 -5.16 -5.85
CA ILE A 245 6.11 -5.51 -4.96
C ILE A 245 7.29 -5.98 -5.81
N SER A 246 8.38 -5.21 -5.79
CA SER A 246 9.66 -5.59 -6.37
C SER A 246 10.48 -6.33 -5.32
N LYS A 247 10.65 -7.64 -5.49
CA LYS A 247 11.50 -8.45 -4.60
C LYS A 247 12.96 -8.04 -4.70
N ARG A 248 13.42 -7.70 -5.90
CA ARG A 248 14.78 -7.21 -6.16
C ARG A 248 15.12 -5.97 -5.35
N ASP A 249 14.15 -5.04 -5.24
CA ASP A 249 14.38 -3.72 -4.64
C ASP A 249 13.82 -3.62 -3.22
N TYR A 250 13.23 -4.69 -2.68
CA TYR A 250 12.52 -4.70 -1.38
C TYR A 250 11.56 -3.51 -1.25
N ARG A 251 10.72 -3.32 -2.27
CA ARG A 251 9.88 -2.13 -2.35
C ARG A 251 8.46 -2.47 -2.79
N LEU A 252 7.47 -1.85 -2.13
CA LEU A 252 6.08 -1.80 -2.56
C LEU A 252 5.81 -0.44 -3.18
N ASP A 253 5.40 -0.42 -4.46
CA ASP A 253 4.91 0.74 -5.17
C ASP A 253 3.37 0.74 -5.08
N LEU A 254 2.80 1.73 -4.42
CA LEU A 254 1.35 1.95 -4.36
C LEU A 254 0.92 2.72 -5.60
N ILE A 255 -0.02 2.17 -6.35
CA ILE A 255 -0.42 2.66 -7.66
C ILE A 255 -1.90 3.04 -7.62
N LEU A 256 -2.25 4.25 -8.06
CA LEU A 256 -3.63 4.64 -8.32
C LEU A 256 -3.90 4.55 -9.82
N ASP A 257 -4.86 3.71 -10.19
CA ASP A 257 -5.32 3.51 -11.56
C ASP A 257 -6.72 4.11 -11.71
N ASN A 258 -6.84 5.20 -12.48
CA ASN A 258 -8.11 5.88 -12.73
C ASN A 258 -8.76 5.47 -14.06
N GLY A 259 -8.23 4.43 -14.72
CA GLY A 259 -8.68 3.94 -16.03
C GLY A 259 -8.03 4.65 -17.21
N THR A 260 -7.42 5.80 -16.99
CA THR A 260 -6.65 6.56 -18.02
C THR A 260 -5.15 6.51 -17.71
N ASP A 261 -4.82 6.73 -16.43
CA ASP A 261 -3.45 6.83 -15.96
C ASP A 261 -3.22 5.84 -14.81
N ARG A 262 -2.11 5.13 -14.86
CA ARG A 262 -1.56 4.34 -13.76
C ARG A 262 -0.41 5.11 -13.15
N THR A 263 -0.60 5.62 -11.95
CA THR A 263 0.35 6.53 -11.31
C THR A 263 0.81 5.96 -9.98
N VAL A 264 2.14 5.88 -9.77
CA VAL A 264 2.72 5.55 -8.46
C VAL A 264 2.49 6.75 -7.55
N VAL A 265 1.79 6.52 -6.45
CA VAL A 265 1.42 7.55 -5.49
C VAL A 265 2.20 7.47 -4.18
N ALA A 266 2.84 6.34 -3.90
CA ALA A 266 3.80 6.18 -2.80
C ALA A 266 4.67 4.94 -3.03
N CYS A 267 5.85 4.93 -2.44
CA CYS A 267 6.78 3.80 -2.45
C CYS A 267 7.22 3.50 -1.02
N PHE A 268 7.16 2.24 -0.61
CA PHE A 268 7.47 1.82 0.76
C PHE A 268 8.51 0.72 0.76
N PRO A 269 9.47 0.73 1.67
CA PRO A 269 10.36 -0.40 1.87
C PRO A 269 9.60 -1.57 2.50
N VAL A 270 9.96 -2.80 2.12
CA VAL A 270 9.32 -4.01 2.63
C VAL A 270 10.33 -5.06 3.06
N GLY A 271 9.94 -5.95 3.98
CA GLY A 271 10.63 -7.19 4.28
C GLY A 271 9.91 -8.36 3.60
N LEU A 272 10.64 -9.39 3.21
CA LEU A 272 10.13 -10.51 2.42
C LEU A 272 10.40 -11.87 3.10
N GLY A 273 9.90 -12.94 2.49
CA GLY A 273 10.06 -14.30 2.96
C GLY A 273 11.47 -14.84 2.73
N SER A 274 12.01 -15.49 3.77
CA SER A 274 13.28 -16.21 3.69
C SER A 274 13.24 -17.32 2.63
N ALA A 275 14.40 -17.71 2.12
CA ALA A 275 14.54 -18.73 1.08
C ALA A 275 13.61 -18.49 -0.13
N ASN A 276 13.45 -17.24 -0.55
CA ASN A 276 12.55 -16.82 -1.63
C ASN A 276 11.06 -17.13 -1.36
N GLY A 277 10.65 -17.24 -0.09
CA GLY A 277 9.33 -17.69 0.35
C GLY A 277 8.17 -16.78 -0.02
N THR A 278 8.40 -15.50 -0.38
CA THR A 278 7.35 -14.64 -0.93
C THR A 278 7.09 -15.03 -2.39
N PRO A 279 5.89 -15.53 -2.73
CA PRO A 279 5.59 -16.06 -4.06
C PRO A 279 5.45 -14.95 -5.09
N LEU A 280 5.78 -15.28 -6.35
CA LEU A 280 5.58 -14.39 -7.51
C LEU A 280 4.14 -14.51 -8.04
N GLY A 281 3.72 -13.50 -8.81
CA GLY A 281 2.45 -13.49 -9.54
C GLY A 281 1.50 -12.42 -9.07
N ASN A 282 0.24 -12.50 -9.55
CA ASN A 282 -0.80 -11.56 -9.20
C ASN A 282 -1.66 -12.12 -8.07
N PHE A 283 -1.92 -11.27 -7.12
CA PHE A 283 -2.79 -11.52 -5.96
C PHE A 283 -3.86 -10.43 -5.89
N ARG A 284 -4.92 -10.70 -5.15
CA ARG A 284 -5.89 -9.68 -4.74
C ARG A 284 -6.04 -9.69 -3.22
N VAL A 285 -6.56 -8.60 -2.68
CA VAL A 285 -6.94 -8.57 -1.28
C VAL A 285 -8.11 -9.53 -1.10
N ARG A 286 -7.92 -10.54 -0.26
CA ARG A 286 -8.95 -11.56 0.02
C ARG A 286 -10.14 -10.91 0.72
N PRO A 287 -11.39 -11.22 0.33
CA PRO A 287 -12.58 -10.72 1.00
C PRO A 287 -12.58 -11.00 2.51
N ASN A 288 -13.01 -10.03 3.30
CA ASN A 288 -13.07 -10.07 4.77
C ASN A 288 -11.73 -10.37 5.45
N SER A 289 -10.63 -9.94 4.86
CA SER A 289 -9.29 -10.19 5.40
C SER A 289 -8.48 -8.92 5.70
N LYS A 290 -9.10 -7.75 5.59
CA LYS A 290 -8.52 -6.50 6.05
C LYS A 290 -8.82 -6.31 7.54
N LEU A 291 -7.81 -6.49 8.38
CA LEU A 291 -7.97 -6.41 9.82
C LEU A 291 -7.12 -5.27 10.40
N VAL A 292 -7.66 -4.63 11.43
CA VAL A 292 -6.94 -3.67 12.27
C VAL A 292 -6.78 -4.31 13.62
N ASN A 293 -5.58 -4.27 14.17
CA ASN A 293 -5.21 -4.85 15.46
C ASN A 293 -5.66 -6.33 15.58
N PRO A 294 -5.22 -7.22 14.66
CA PRO A 294 -5.69 -8.60 14.62
C PRO A 294 -5.06 -9.47 15.72
N GLU A 295 -5.82 -10.41 16.26
CA GLU A 295 -5.23 -11.58 16.92
C GLU A 295 -4.49 -12.44 15.91
N TRP A 296 -3.40 -13.07 16.32
CA TRP A 296 -2.63 -13.93 15.44
C TRP A 296 -2.05 -15.14 16.16
N THR A 297 -2.01 -16.27 15.48
CA THR A 297 -1.35 -17.47 15.93
C THR A 297 -0.23 -17.85 14.99
N HIS A 298 0.98 -18.00 15.53
CA HIS A 298 2.15 -18.34 14.75
C HIS A 298 2.00 -19.74 14.12
N PRO A 299 2.07 -19.88 12.78
CA PRO A 299 1.70 -21.13 12.10
C PRO A 299 2.62 -22.31 12.38
N VAL A 300 3.83 -22.07 12.89
CA VAL A 300 4.81 -23.13 13.20
C VAL A 300 4.90 -23.43 14.68
N SER A 301 5.01 -22.40 15.56
CA SER A 301 5.15 -22.59 17.01
C SER A 301 3.81 -22.82 17.69
N GLY A 302 2.69 -22.38 17.10
CA GLY A 302 1.38 -22.37 17.74
C GLY A 302 1.21 -21.27 18.80
N GLU A 303 2.20 -20.40 18.97
CA GLU A 303 2.14 -19.27 19.90
C GLU A 303 1.04 -18.30 19.48
N HIS A 304 0.20 -17.91 20.45
CA HIS A 304 -0.95 -17.05 20.21
C HIS A 304 -0.71 -15.66 20.78
N PHE A 305 -0.97 -14.65 19.97
CA PHE A 305 -0.87 -13.22 20.31
C PHE A 305 -2.26 -12.60 20.26
N THR A 306 -2.65 -11.95 21.34
CA THR A 306 -3.91 -11.18 21.37
C THR A 306 -3.79 -9.90 20.57
N ALA A 307 -4.92 -9.27 20.29
CA ALA A 307 -4.98 -7.99 19.55
C ALA A 307 -4.17 -6.88 20.23
N GLU A 308 -4.21 -6.82 21.57
CA GLU A 308 -3.55 -5.77 22.35
C GLU A 308 -2.09 -6.11 22.72
N ASP A 309 -1.55 -7.23 22.22
CA ASP A 309 -0.20 -7.64 22.55
C ASP A 309 0.84 -6.81 21.76
N PRO A 310 1.65 -5.96 22.43
CA PRO A 310 2.63 -5.14 21.76
C PRO A 310 3.77 -5.94 21.10
N THR A 311 3.85 -7.24 21.39
CA THR A 311 4.84 -8.15 20.80
C THR A 311 4.27 -8.94 19.61
N ASN A 312 3.01 -8.69 19.21
CA ASN A 312 2.38 -9.37 18.10
C ASN A 312 3.17 -9.15 16.79
N PRO A 313 3.80 -10.19 16.22
CA PRO A 313 4.74 -10.04 15.12
C PRO A 313 4.14 -9.47 13.83
N ILE A 314 2.81 -9.51 13.68
CA ILE A 314 2.14 -8.98 12.49
C ILE A 314 1.70 -7.52 12.63
N GLY A 315 1.99 -6.87 13.78
CA GLY A 315 1.70 -5.45 14.01
C GLY A 315 0.21 -5.12 13.97
N GLU A 316 -0.09 -3.86 13.70
CA GLU A 316 -1.43 -3.27 13.83
C GLU A 316 -2.36 -3.53 12.64
N HIS A 317 -1.83 -3.95 11.47
CA HIS A 317 -2.64 -4.08 10.26
C HIS A 317 -2.29 -5.36 9.50
N TRP A 318 -3.34 -6.01 8.99
CA TRP A 318 -3.25 -7.20 8.17
C TRP A 318 -4.11 -7.06 6.91
N LEU A 319 -3.55 -7.43 5.76
CA LEU A 319 -4.25 -7.63 4.49
C LEU A 319 -3.94 -9.05 4.00
N GLY A 320 -4.91 -9.95 4.10
CA GLY A 320 -4.77 -11.30 3.54
C GLY A 320 -4.79 -11.27 2.03
N LEU A 321 -3.95 -12.09 1.41
CA LEU A 321 -3.84 -12.20 -0.05
C LEU A 321 -4.38 -13.54 -0.52
N GLU A 322 -4.98 -13.55 -1.71
CA GLU A 322 -5.31 -14.76 -2.45
C GLU A 322 -4.81 -14.64 -3.90
N GLY A 323 -4.25 -15.71 -4.41
CA GLY A 323 -3.72 -15.75 -5.77
C GLY A 323 -4.83 -15.70 -6.82
N VAL A 324 -4.60 -14.97 -7.91
CA VAL A 324 -5.53 -14.87 -9.04
C VAL A 324 -5.04 -15.57 -10.29
N ASP A 325 -3.75 -15.90 -10.36
CA ASP A 325 -3.16 -16.65 -11.46
C ASP A 325 -3.38 -18.15 -11.28
N ALA A 326 -3.40 -18.91 -12.37
CA ALA A 326 -3.56 -20.36 -12.31
C ALA A 326 -2.47 -21.06 -11.48
N THR A 327 -1.29 -20.43 -11.37
CA THR A 327 -0.11 -20.97 -10.68
C THR A 327 -0.06 -20.64 -9.20
N ASN A 328 -0.89 -19.71 -8.69
CA ASN A 328 -0.83 -19.26 -7.31
C ASN A 328 -2.17 -19.26 -6.57
N ARG A 329 -3.28 -19.67 -7.22
CA ARG A 329 -4.62 -19.66 -6.60
C ARG A 329 -4.76 -20.55 -5.36
N ASP A 330 -3.89 -21.55 -5.24
CA ASP A 330 -3.88 -22.48 -4.11
C ASP A 330 -2.94 -22.03 -2.98
N PHE A 331 -2.29 -20.85 -3.14
CA PHE A 331 -1.43 -20.28 -2.12
C PHE A 331 -2.27 -19.60 -1.04
N LEU A 332 -2.18 -20.12 0.17
CA LEU A 332 -2.93 -19.66 1.33
C LEU A 332 -1.99 -19.12 2.42
N GLY A 333 -2.52 -18.25 3.28
CA GLY A 333 -1.78 -17.75 4.45
C GLY A 333 -0.81 -16.61 4.15
N TYR A 334 -0.75 -16.11 2.93
CA TYR A 334 0.07 -14.95 2.58
C TYR A 334 -0.67 -13.64 2.86
N GLY A 335 0.08 -12.62 3.23
CA GLY A 335 -0.47 -11.31 3.51
C GLY A 335 0.57 -10.20 3.48
N ILE A 336 0.07 -8.96 3.54
CA ILE A 336 0.85 -7.76 3.81
C ILE A 336 0.49 -7.31 5.23
N HIS A 337 1.48 -7.08 6.08
CA HIS A 337 1.23 -6.74 7.48
C HIS A 337 2.33 -5.86 8.09
N GLY A 338 2.06 -5.31 9.28
CA GLY A 338 3.02 -4.56 10.06
C GLY A 338 4.15 -5.43 10.62
N THR A 339 5.03 -4.86 11.41
CA THR A 339 6.08 -5.61 12.10
C THR A 339 6.54 -4.89 13.36
N VAL A 340 6.75 -5.67 14.42
CA VAL A 340 7.42 -5.21 15.64
C VAL A 340 8.95 -5.26 15.52
N ASP A 341 9.47 -5.80 14.42
CA ASP A 341 10.90 -5.85 14.10
C ASP A 341 11.22 -4.98 12.86
N PRO A 342 11.48 -3.67 13.02
CA PRO A 342 11.83 -2.79 11.90
C PRO A 342 13.12 -3.22 11.18
N SER A 343 14.00 -3.98 11.83
CA SER A 343 15.24 -4.48 11.21
C SER A 343 14.99 -5.55 10.17
N SER A 344 13.77 -6.10 10.09
CA SER A 344 13.37 -7.05 9.06
C SER A 344 13.03 -6.41 7.71
N ILE A 345 12.87 -5.08 7.68
CA ILE A 345 12.62 -4.34 6.44
C ILE A 345 13.90 -4.32 5.58
N GLY A 346 13.75 -4.60 4.29
CA GLY A 346 14.87 -4.77 3.36
C GLY A 346 15.57 -6.13 3.45
N GLN A 347 14.97 -7.11 4.13
CA GLN A 347 15.56 -8.43 4.35
C GLN A 347 14.55 -9.56 4.08
N ASP A 348 15.08 -10.76 3.81
CA ASP A 348 14.32 -12.00 3.66
C ASP A 348 14.24 -12.74 5.00
N LYS A 349 13.30 -12.34 5.86
CA LYS A 349 13.17 -12.88 7.23
C LYS A 349 11.80 -13.45 7.59
N SER A 350 10.77 -13.22 6.77
CA SER A 350 9.42 -13.75 7.06
C SER A 350 9.26 -15.20 6.59
N LEU A 351 8.13 -15.82 6.92
CA LEU A 351 7.74 -17.13 6.38
C LEU A 351 7.13 -17.05 4.96
N GLY A 352 7.08 -15.84 4.37
CA GLY A 352 6.54 -15.61 3.02
C GLY A 352 5.68 -14.35 2.92
N CYS A 353 5.16 -13.84 4.01
CA CYS A 353 4.41 -12.59 4.04
C CYS A 353 5.29 -11.37 3.76
N VAL A 354 4.67 -10.30 3.33
CA VAL A 354 5.30 -9.00 3.09
C VAL A 354 5.19 -8.16 4.36
N ARG A 355 6.32 -7.83 4.96
CA ARG A 355 6.41 -6.99 6.17
C ARG A 355 6.58 -5.52 5.79
N MET A 356 5.93 -4.66 6.54
CA MET A 356 6.03 -3.20 6.40
C MET A 356 6.16 -2.55 7.79
N LEU A 357 6.67 -1.32 7.85
CA LEU A 357 6.53 -0.52 9.06
C LEU A 357 5.04 -0.25 9.33
N ASP A 358 4.62 -0.16 10.60
CA ASP A 358 3.21 0.02 10.95
C ASP A 358 2.61 1.30 10.38
N THR A 359 3.41 2.38 10.31
CA THR A 359 2.99 3.64 9.65
C THR A 359 2.70 3.46 8.17
N ASP A 360 3.45 2.61 7.49
CA ASP A 360 3.39 2.42 6.04
C ASP A 360 2.27 1.45 5.67
N VAL A 361 2.16 0.33 6.41
CA VAL A 361 1.08 -0.64 6.18
C VAL A 361 -0.29 -0.03 6.45
N ALA A 362 -0.41 0.91 7.40
CA ALA A 362 -1.65 1.64 7.64
C ALA A 362 -2.11 2.39 6.39
N ILE A 363 -1.20 3.06 5.67
CA ILE A 363 -1.51 3.75 4.41
C ILE A 363 -1.93 2.76 3.33
N VAL A 364 -1.18 1.66 3.18
CA VAL A 364 -1.50 0.60 2.20
C VAL A 364 -2.86 -0.02 2.51
N TRP A 365 -3.15 -0.27 3.79
CA TRP A 365 -4.43 -0.80 4.25
C TRP A 365 -5.58 0.18 3.96
N GLU A 366 -5.39 1.47 4.18
CA GLU A 366 -6.39 2.50 3.85
C GLU A 366 -6.68 2.57 2.34
N CYS A 367 -5.68 2.35 1.50
CA CYS A 367 -5.76 2.47 0.04
C CYS A 367 -6.34 1.24 -0.64
N LEU A 368 -5.82 0.04 -0.33
CA LEU A 368 -6.22 -1.18 -1.03
C LEU A 368 -7.63 -1.61 -0.64
N SER A 369 -8.46 -1.95 -1.62
CA SER A 369 -9.86 -2.35 -1.44
C SER A 369 -10.10 -3.82 -1.79
N GLU A 370 -10.99 -4.45 -1.04
CA GLU A 370 -11.47 -5.81 -1.31
C GLU A 370 -12.60 -5.80 -2.35
N PRO A 371 -12.62 -6.69 -3.30
CA PRO A 371 -11.56 -7.54 -3.88
C PRO A 371 -10.87 -6.88 -5.09
N ASN A 372 -11.01 -5.55 -5.24
CA ASN A 372 -10.69 -4.85 -6.50
C ASN A 372 -9.19 -4.57 -6.67
N SER A 373 -8.47 -4.48 -5.56
CA SER A 373 -7.04 -4.20 -5.60
C SER A 373 -6.23 -5.42 -6.01
N ILE A 374 -5.38 -5.26 -7.01
CA ILE A 374 -4.43 -6.27 -7.45
C ILE A 374 -3.05 -5.94 -6.87
N ILE A 375 -2.36 -6.97 -6.41
CA ILE A 375 -1.01 -6.93 -5.89
C ILE A 375 -0.13 -7.79 -6.79
N GLU A 376 0.70 -7.14 -7.61
CA GLU A 376 1.71 -7.81 -8.44
C GLU A 376 2.98 -8.03 -7.63
N ILE A 377 3.47 -9.26 -7.50
CA ILE A 377 4.74 -9.61 -6.85
C ILE A 377 5.70 -10.14 -7.92
N LYS A 378 6.86 -9.50 -8.08
CA LYS A 378 7.83 -9.82 -9.12
C LYS A 378 9.29 -9.69 -8.68
#